data_b06df908fb003bd4bb17ec8d954fdfb2
#
_entry.id   b06df908fb003bd4bb17ec8d954fdfb2
#
_cell.length_a   1.000
_cell.length_b   1.000
_cell.length_c   1.000
_cell.angle_alpha   90.00
_cell.angle_beta   90.00
_cell.angle_gamma   90.00
#
_symmetry.space_group_name_H-M   'P 1'
#
loop_
_entity.id
_entity.type
_entity.pdbx_description
1 polymer ?
#
loop_
_entity_poly.entity_id
_entity_poly.type
_entity_poly.pdbx_seq_one_letter_code
_entity_poly.pdbx_strand_id
1 'polypeptide(L)'
;FYQASSSEMFGDNPESPQDESTALQPASPYACAKVYAHHLVRNYREAYGLHASSGILFNHESPRRGETFVIRKITLAAAKIKLGLQDKLYLGNLDAMRDWGFAGDYVKMMWLMLQQDEPDDYVIATGETHSVKEFLEVVFDHAGLDIEKYVEQDPRLFRPHEVPLLLGDATKAKNKLGWKPEIKFKELAIMMYEEEYKSLL
;
A
#
# COMPACT_ATOMS: atom_id res chain seq x y z
N PHE A 1 11.14 -14.99 -13.11
CA PHE A 1 9.71 -14.65 -12.97
C PHE A 1 9.48 -13.88 -11.68
N TYR A 2 8.64 -12.84 -11.70
CA TYR A 2 8.22 -12.10 -10.52
C TYR A 2 6.73 -12.30 -10.24
N GLN A 3 6.38 -12.66 -9.01
CA GLN A 3 5.01 -12.75 -8.51
C GLN A 3 4.71 -11.56 -7.59
N ALA A 4 3.72 -10.77 -7.97
CA ALA A 4 3.16 -9.76 -7.08
C ALA A 4 2.24 -10.42 -6.06
N SER A 5 2.78 -10.75 -4.92
CA SER A 5 2.03 -11.15 -3.73
C SER A 5 1.52 -9.91 -2.98
N SER A 6 0.88 -10.05 -1.83
CA SER A 6 0.21 -8.94 -1.16
C SER A 6 0.20 -9.12 0.35
N SER A 7 0.35 -8.05 1.10
CA SER A 7 0.14 -8.01 2.55
C SER A 7 -1.28 -8.43 2.98
N GLU A 8 -2.27 -8.29 2.08
CA GLU A 8 -3.64 -8.79 2.32
C GLU A 8 -3.69 -10.31 2.54
N MET A 9 -2.64 -11.06 2.14
CA MET A 9 -2.53 -12.49 2.44
C MET A 9 -2.41 -12.78 3.93
N PHE A 10 -1.84 -11.85 4.72
CA PHE A 10 -1.76 -11.97 6.18
C PHE A 10 -3.13 -11.83 6.85
N GLY A 11 -4.02 -11.00 6.26
CA GLY A 11 -5.42 -10.85 6.67
C GLY A 11 -5.57 -10.54 8.16
N ASP A 12 -6.31 -11.40 8.87
CA ASP A 12 -6.61 -11.24 10.30
C ASP A 12 -5.54 -11.81 11.25
N ASN A 13 -4.34 -12.09 10.76
CA ASN A 13 -3.27 -12.57 11.62
C ASN A 13 -2.94 -11.51 12.68
N PRO A 14 -2.96 -11.85 13.99
CA PRO A 14 -2.66 -10.92 15.08
C PRO A 14 -1.18 -10.57 15.21
N GLU A 15 -0.31 -11.32 14.54
CA GLU A 15 1.14 -11.09 14.56
C GLU A 15 1.49 -9.81 13.81
N SER A 16 2.27 -8.93 14.44
CA SER A 16 2.71 -7.65 13.88
C SER A 16 4.03 -7.22 14.51
N PRO A 17 5.00 -6.70 13.73
CA PRO A 17 4.98 -6.60 12.27
C PRO A 17 5.04 -7.96 11.57
N GLN A 18 4.50 -8.03 10.33
CA GLN A 18 4.48 -9.26 9.53
C GLN A 18 5.73 -9.37 8.65
N ASP A 19 6.31 -10.56 8.63
CA ASP A 19 7.46 -10.93 7.79
C ASP A 19 7.17 -12.16 6.91
N GLU A 20 8.19 -12.68 6.23
CA GLU A 20 8.08 -13.83 5.32
C GLU A 20 7.73 -15.15 6.04
N SER A 21 7.86 -15.22 7.37
CA SER A 21 7.53 -16.39 8.20
C SER A 21 6.13 -16.31 8.79
N THR A 22 5.51 -15.15 8.78
CA THR A 22 4.18 -14.92 9.34
C THR A 22 3.12 -15.73 8.60
N ALA A 23 2.26 -16.43 9.34
CA ALA A 23 1.23 -17.28 8.78
C ALA A 23 0.19 -16.49 7.96
N LEU A 24 -0.21 -17.03 6.79
CA LEU A 24 -1.17 -16.40 5.92
C LEU A 24 -2.60 -16.71 6.39
N GLN A 25 -3.42 -15.69 6.62
CA GLN A 25 -4.82 -15.79 7.07
C GLN A 25 -5.74 -14.89 6.24
N PRO A 26 -5.90 -15.18 4.92
CA PRO A 26 -6.60 -14.31 3.99
C PRO A 26 -8.06 -14.07 4.40
N ALA A 27 -8.48 -12.80 4.43
CA ALA A 27 -9.81 -12.37 4.86
C ALA A 27 -10.70 -11.88 3.69
N SER A 28 -10.28 -12.09 2.44
CA SER A 28 -11.04 -11.69 1.26
C SER A 28 -10.80 -12.63 0.07
N PRO A 29 -11.73 -12.68 -0.92
CA PRO A 29 -11.50 -13.46 -2.15
C PRO A 29 -10.22 -13.05 -2.89
N TYR A 30 -9.90 -11.75 -2.89
CA TYR A 30 -8.64 -11.24 -3.43
C TYR A 30 -7.44 -11.83 -2.71
N ALA A 31 -7.43 -11.79 -1.39
CA ALA A 31 -6.35 -12.32 -0.56
C ALA A 31 -6.18 -13.85 -0.78
N CYS A 32 -7.28 -14.60 -0.85
CA CYS A 32 -7.27 -16.04 -1.17
C CYS A 32 -6.62 -16.31 -2.53
N ALA A 33 -6.96 -15.54 -3.55
CA ALA A 33 -6.35 -15.66 -4.88
C ALA A 33 -4.86 -15.36 -4.87
N LYS A 34 -4.42 -14.36 -4.07
CA LYS A 34 -3.00 -14.02 -3.89
C LYS A 34 -2.24 -15.11 -3.14
N VAL A 35 -2.83 -15.73 -2.11
CA VAL A 35 -2.25 -16.89 -1.40
C VAL A 35 -2.07 -18.06 -2.35
N TYR A 36 -3.09 -18.38 -3.16
CA TYR A 36 -2.98 -19.43 -4.18
C TYR A 36 -1.82 -19.17 -5.14
N ALA A 37 -1.73 -17.98 -5.72
CA ALA A 37 -0.68 -17.63 -6.67
C ALA A 37 0.71 -17.64 -6.02
N HIS A 38 0.85 -17.16 -4.79
CA HIS A 38 2.08 -17.17 -4.02
C HIS A 38 2.60 -18.61 -3.80
N HIS A 39 1.76 -19.49 -3.31
CA HIS A 39 2.13 -20.89 -3.09
C HIS A 39 2.38 -21.66 -4.40
N LEU A 40 1.65 -21.33 -5.47
CA LEU A 40 1.90 -21.94 -6.78
C LEU A 40 3.29 -21.60 -7.29
N VAL A 41 3.70 -20.33 -7.20
CA VAL A 41 5.04 -19.86 -7.62
C VAL A 41 6.13 -20.54 -6.79
N ARG A 42 5.94 -20.62 -5.46
CA ARG A 42 6.87 -21.32 -4.58
C ARG A 42 6.99 -22.81 -4.95
N ASN A 43 5.87 -23.48 -5.24
CA ASN A 43 5.87 -24.88 -5.66
C ASN A 43 6.66 -25.07 -6.98
N TYR A 44 6.47 -24.19 -7.98
CA TYR A 44 7.20 -24.28 -9.24
C TYR A 44 8.70 -23.98 -9.07
N ARG A 45 9.07 -23.08 -8.19
CA ARG A 45 10.47 -22.84 -7.82
C ARG A 45 11.12 -24.10 -7.21
N GLU A 46 10.43 -24.72 -6.23
CA GLU A 46 10.97 -25.87 -5.51
C GLU A 46 10.99 -27.15 -6.34
N ALA A 47 9.91 -27.41 -7.12
CA ALA A 47 9.75 -28.66 -7.86
C ALA A 47 10.43 -28.67 -9.24
N TYR A 48 10.52 -27.51 -9.90
CA TYR A 48 11.00 -27.42 -11.29
C TYR A 48 12.21 -26.52 -11.48
N GLY A 49 12.76 -25.96 -10.40
CA GLY A 49 13.91 -25.05 -10.47
C GLY A 49 13.64 -23.74 -11.21
N LEU A 50 12.37 -23.30 -11.26
CA LEU A 50 12.02 -22.04 -11.89
C LEU A 50 12.63 -20.87 -11.10
N HIS A 51 13.42 -20.03 -11.76
CA HIS A 51 13.89 -18.78 -11.15
C HIS A 51 12.69 -17.81 -10.99
N ALA A 52 12.04 -17.87 -9.84
CA ALA A 52 10.82 -17.13 -9.53
C ALA A 52 10.84 -16.59 -8.10
N SER A 53 10.66 -15.29 -7.95
CA SER A 53 10.64 -14.58 -6.68
C SER A 53 9.27 -13.93 -6.44
N SER A 54 8.81 -13.94 -5.18
CA SER A 54 7.55 -13.31 -4.79
C SER A 54 7.80 -12.10 -3.90
N GLY A 55 7.27 -10.94 -4.27
CA GLY A 55 7.24 -9.77 -3.40
C GLY A 55 5.92 -9.70 -2.64
N ILE A 56 5.95 -9.81 -1.30
CA ILE A 56 4.81 -9.60 -0.43
C ILE A 56 4.68 -8.10 -0.19
N LEU A 57 3.94 -7.45 -1.10
CA LEU A 57 3.88 -6.00 -1.14
C LEU A 57 2.87 -5.46 -0.13
N PHE A 58 3.31 -4.55 0.72
CA PHE A 58 2.44 -3.68 1.49
C PHE A 58 1.88 -2.57 0.61
N ASN A 59 1.01 -1.72 1.14
CA ASN A 59 0.35 -0.71 0.32
C ASN A 59 1.39 0.22 -0.31
N HIS A 60 1.31 0.40 -1.62
CA HIS A 60 2.24 1.26 -2.34
C HIS A 60 1.48 2.17 -3.28
N GLU A 61 1.79 3.44 -3.18
CA GLU A 61 1.03 4.52 -3.77
C GLU A 61 1.89 5.38 -4.70
N SER A 62 1.23 6.03 -5.64
CA SER A 62 1.85 7.02 -6.51
C SER A 62 0.77 7.86 -7.19
N PRO A 63 1.11 8.95 -7.89
CA PRO A 63 0.17 9.69 -8.74
C PRO A 63 -0.51 8.84 -9.83
N ARG A 64 0.01 7.63 -10.11
CA ARG A 64 -0.58 6.67 -11.06
C ARG A 64 -1.54 5.68 -10.42
N ARG A 65 -1.83 5.80 -9.11
CA ARG A 65 -2.80 4.93 -8.42
C ARG A 65 -4.19 5.05 -9.06
N GLY A 66 -4.98 3.98 -9.06
CA GLY A 66 -6.38 4.03 -9.51
C GLY A 66 -7.21 4.99 -8.63
N GLU A 67 -8.08 5.80 -9.23
CA GLU A 67 -8.85 6.86 -8.55
C GLU A 67 -9.84 6.35 -7.50
N THR A 68 -10.21 5.09 -7.55
CA THR A 68 -11.11 4.44 -6.59
C THR A 68 -10.44 4.08 -5.27
N PHE A 69 -9.10 4.09 -5.23
CA PHE A 69 -8.34 3.82 -4.00
C PHE A 69 -8.34 5.04 -3.08
N VAL A 70 -8.49 4.79 -1.77
CA VAL A 70 -8.71 5.84 -0.76
C VAL A 70 -7.66 6.94 -0.80
N ILE A 71 -6.38 6.60 -0.94
CA ILE A 71 -5.29 7.55 -0.95
C ILE A 71 -5.41 8.52 -2.14
N ARG A 72 -5.58 8.00 -3.37
CA ARG A 72 -5.77 8.86 -4.54
C ARG A 72 -7.10 9.60 -4.51
N LYS A 73 -8.15 8.98 -3.99
CA LYS A 73 -9.45 9.64 -3.80
C LYS A 73 -9.31 10.89 -2.92
N ILE A 74 -8.50 10.83 -1.85
CA ILE A 74 -8.25 11.97 -0.97
C ILE A 74 -7.48 13.07 -1.71
N THR A 75 -6.36 12.74 -2.37
CA THR A 75 -5.52 13.74 -3.04
C THR A 75 -6.23 14.43 -4.21
N LEU A 76 -6.95 13.65 -5.03
CA LEU A 76 -7.74 14.17 -6.13
C LEU A 76 -8.90 15.07 -5.64
N ALA A 77 -9.62 14.64 -4.59
CA ALA A 77 -10.70 15.44 -4.02
C ALA A 77 -10.17 16.74 -3.40
N ALA A 78 -9.05 16.69 -2.65
CA ALA A 78 -8.43 17.89 -2.10
C ALA A 78 -8.03 18.89 -3.19
N ALA A 79 -7.44 18.41 -4.30
CA ALA A 79 -7.09 19.26 -5.44
C ALA A 79 -8.33 19.88 -6.10
N LYS A 80 -9.38 19.09 -6.32
CA LYS A 80 -10.65 19.58 -6.86
C LYS A 80 -11.36 20.59 -5.95
N ILE A 81 -11.39 20.33 -4.64
CA ILE A 81 -11.96 21.26 -3.65
C ILE A 81 -11.20 22.57 -3.64
N LYS A 82 -9.86 22.52 -3.68
CA LYS A 82 -9.01 23.70 -3.73
C LYS A 82 -9.27 24.59 -4.95
N LEU A 83 -9.62 23.96 -6.08
CA LEU A 83 -9.96 24.65 -7.35
C LEU A 83 -11.45 25.01 -7.47
N GLY A 84 -12.28 24.70 -6.46
CA GLY A 84 -13.71 24.95 -6.49
C GLY A 84 -14.50 24.04 -7.46
N LEU A 85 -13.93 22.88 -7.82
CA LEU A 85 -14.51 21.89 -8.72
C LEU A 85 -15.30 20.79 -8.00
N GLN A 86 -15.19 20.73 -6.66
CA GLN A 86 -15.88 19.76 -5.82
C GLN A 86 -16.20 20.37 -4.46
N ASP A 87 -17.37 20.07 -3.92
CA ASP A 87 -17.84 20.66 -2.65
C ASP A 87 -17.50 19.80 -1.42
N LYS A 88 -17.52 18.47 -1.55
CA LYS A 88 -17.37 17.53 -0.44
C LYS A 88 -16.59 16.28 -0.84
N LEU A 89 -15.89 15.70 0.13
CA LEU A 89 -15.25 14.38 0.05
C LEU A 89 -15.97 13.42 1.00
N TYR A 90 -16.46 12.29 0.48
CA TYR A 90 -17.08 11.23 1.26
C TYR A 90 -16.12 10.06 1.43
N LEU A 91 -15.86 9.66 2.69
CA LEU A 91 -14.96 8.57 3.05
C LEU A 91 -15.66 7.55 3.96
N GLY A 92 -15.15 6.32 3.98
CA GLY A 92 -15.57 5.29 4.92
C GLY A 92 -14.77 5.35 6.22
N ASN A 93 -14.15 4.22 6.59
CA ASN A 93 -13.36 4.08 7.80
C ASN A 93 -12.05 4.89 7.72
N LEU A 94 -11.89 5.84 8.65
CA LEU A 94 -10.70 6.69 8.75
C LEU A 94 -9.63 6.09 9.68
N ASP A 95 -9.99 5.09 10.49
CA ASP A 95 -9.11 4.52 11.53
C ASP A 95 -8.29 3.32 11.03
N ALA A 96 -8.56 2.83 9.81
CA ALA A 96 -7.80 1.72 9.23
C ALA A 96 -6.33 2.09 9.09
N MET A 97 -5.47 1.23 9.67
CA MET A 97 -4.01 1.43 9.71
C MET A 97 -3.31 0.64 8.61
N ARG A 98 -2.47 1.31 7.82
CA ARG A 98 -1.73 0.68 6.72
C ARG A 98 -0.29 1.17 6.67
N ASP A 99 0.59 0.27 6.23
CA ASP A 99 1.95 0.61 5.84
C ASP A 99 1.92 1.07 4.38
N TRP A 100 2.11 2.37 4.15
CA TRP A 100 2.10 2.98 2.82
C TRP A 100 3.48 3.43 2.38
N GLY A 101 3.94 2.91 1.25
CA GLY A 101 5.18 3.33 0.62
C GLY A 101 5.00 3.90 -0.79
N PHE A 102 6.06 4.43 -1.34
CA PHE A 102 6.09 4.93 -2.71
C PHE A 102 6.28 3.80 -3.71
N ALA A 103 5.39 3.69 -4.70
CA ALA A 103 5.44 2.62 -5.71
C ALA A 103 6.77 2.58 -6.49
N GLY A 104 7.44 3.72 -6.67
CA GLY A 104 8.77 3.78 -7.30
C GLY A 104 9.83 3.01 -6.53
N ASP A 105 9.80 3.04 -5.19
CA ASP A 105 10.72 2.26 -4.35
C ASP A 105 10.42 0.76 -4.45
N TYR A 106 9.14 0.41 -4.52
CA TYR A 106 8.70 -0.98 -4.64
C TYR A 106 9.10 -1.61 -5.97
N VAL A 107 8.99 -0.89 -7.09
CA VAL A 107 9.43 -1.43 -8.39
C VAL A 107 10.94 -1.60 -8.48
N LYS A 108 11.74 -0.76 -7.80
CA LYS A 108 13.18 -0.98 -7.65
C LYS A 108 13.46 -2.34 -6.98
N MET A 109 12.70 -2.65 -5.90
CA MET A 109 12.83 -3.93 -5.21
C MET A 109 12.42 -5.10 -6.09
N MET A 110 11.33 -4.98 -6.87
CA MET A 110 10.93 -6.02 -7.83
C MET A 110 12.05 -6.37 -8.81
N TRP A 111 12.78 -5.35 -9.27
CA TRP A 111 13.94 -5.56 -10.14
C TRP A 111 15.10 -6.21 -9.40
N LEU A 112 15.46 -5.73 -8.20
CA LEU A 112 16.54 -6.26 -7.38
C LEU A 112 16.38 -7.74 -7.06
N MET A 113 15.16 -8.18 -6.73
CA MET A 113 14.85 -9.59 -6.45
C MET A 113 15.20 -10.52 -7.63
N LEU A 114 15.01 -10.04 -8.86
CA LEU A 114 15.27 -10.82 -10.08
C LEU A 114 16.74 -10.79 -10.52
N GLN A 115 17.58 -9.98 -9.88
CA GLN A 115 19.01 -9.93 -10.15
C GLN A 115 19.82 -10.86 -9.24
N GLN A 116 19.17 -11.55 -8.31
CA GLN A 116 19.83 -12.47 -7.39
C GLN A 116 20.07 -13.83 -8.07
N ASP A 117 21.15 -14.52 -7.70
CA ASP A 117 21.46 -15.85 -8.21
C ASP A 117 20.39 -16.87 -7.78
N GLU A 118 19.89 -16.73 -6.54
CA GLU A 118 18.86 -17.58 -5.96
C GLU A 118 17.54 -16.83 -5.78
N PRO A 119 16.43 -17.36 -6.29
CA PRO A 119 15.12 -16.75 -6.11
C PRO A 119 14.60 -16.94 -4.70
N ASP A 120 13.94 -15.92 -4.15
CA ASP A 120 13.40 -15.96 -2.79
C ASP A 120 12.14 -15.08 -2.69
N ASP A 121 11.44 -15.18 -1.55
CA ASP A 121 10.29 -14.34 -1.23
C ASP A 121 10.70 -13.21 -0.28
N TYR A 122 10.16 -12.01 -0.49
CA TYR A 122 10.52 -10.83 0.29
C TYR A 122 9.30 -10.01 0.66
N VAL A 123 9.22 -9.62 1.93
CA VAL A 123 8.32 -8.53 2.37
C VAL A 123 8.87 -7.19 1.89
N ILE A 124 8.00 -6.38 1.29
CA ILE A 124 8.32 -5.03 0.84
C ILE A 124 7.36 -4.07 1.55
N ALA A 125 7.90 -3.34 2.52
CA ALA A 125 7.16 -2.49 3.43
C ALA A 125 8.03 -1.33 3.90
N THR A 126 7.41 -0.28 4.42
CA THR A 126 8.14 0.86 5.00
C THR A 126 8.55 0.62 6.45
N GLY A 127 7.84 -0.27 7.15
CA GLY A 127 7.99 -0.50 8.59
C GLY A 127 7.31 0.57 9.45
N GLU A 128 6.51 1.44 8.84
CA GLU A 128 5.72 2.46 9.52
C GLU A 128 4.26 2.31 9.13
N THR A 129 3.33 2.48 10.07
CA THR A 129 1.90 2.42 9.79
C THR A 129 1.21 3.72 10.14
N HIS A 130 0.26 4.12 9.30
CA HIS A 130 -0.49 5.36 9.44
C HIS A 130 -1.97 5.10 9.19
N SER A 131 -2.84 5.91 9.80
CA SER A 131 -4.27 5.85 9.54
C SER A 131 -4.66 6.61 8.26
N VAL A 132 -5.82 6.28 7.71
CA VAL A 132 -6.43 7.08 6.63
C VAL A 132 -6.64 8.52 7.09
N LYS A 133 -6.97 8.72 8.38
CA LYS A 133 -7.13 10.04 9.00
C LYS A 133 -5.84 10.85 8.95
N GLU A 134 -4.70 10.26 9.35
CA GLU A 134 -3.40 10.94 9.30
C GLU A 134 -3.01 11.34 7.87
N PHE A 135 -3.29 10.48 6.87
CA PHE A 135 -3.05 10.83 5.48
C PHE A 135 -3.92 12.00 5.03
N LEU A 136 -5.20 11.98 5.39
CA LEU A 136 -6.14 13.07 5.11
C LEU A 136 -5.67 14.38 5.74
N GLU A 137 -5.25 14.36 7.00
CA GLU A 137 -4.73 15.52 7.73
C GLU A 137 -3.51 16.14 7.01
N VAL A 138 -2.53 15.31 6.63
CA VAL A 138 -1.34 15.80 5.89
C VAL A 138 -1.71 16.48 4.58
N VAL A 139 -2.62 15.89 3.81
CA VAL A 139 -3.04 16.43 2.51
C VAL A 139 -3.83 17.71 2.66
N PHE A 140 -4.79 17.75 3.58
CA PHE A 140 -5.67 18.90 3.78
C PHE A 140 -4.93 20.08 4.40
N ASP A 141 -4.04 19.84 5.36
CA ASP A 141 -3.17 20.88 5.94
C ASP A 141 -2.29 21.51 4.85
N HIS A 142 -1.65 20.68 4.00
CA HIS A 142 -0.82 21.17 2.92
C HIS A 142 -1.62 21.96 1.88
N ALA A 143 -2.84 21.53 1.56
CA ALA A 143 -3.75 22.23 0.66
C ALA A 143 -4.37 23.51 1.28
N GLY A 144 -4.25 23.72 2.59
CA GLY A 144 -4.92 24.79 3.32
C GLY A 144 -6.45 24.66 3.32
N LEU A 145 -6.94 23.41 3.50
CA LEU A 145 -8.35 23.06 3.52
C LEU A 145 -8.80 22.62 4.91
N ASP A 146 -10.02 22.97 5.29
CA ASP A 146 -10.64 22.57 6.54
C ASP A 146 -11.35 21.21 6.39
N ILE A 147 -10.89 20.19 7.13
CA ILE A 147 -11.44 18.84 7.11
C ILE A 147 -12.90 18.84 7.54
N GLU A 148 -13.26 19.55 8.64
CA GLU A 148 -14.63 19.58 9.17
C GLU A 148 -15.61 20.19 8.16
N LYS A 149 -15.12 21.13 7.35
CA LYS A 149 -15.93 21.76 6.30
C LYS A 149 -16.17 20.86 5.10
N TYR A 150 -15.16 20.09 4.68
CA TYR A 150 -15.19 19.45 3.37
C TYR A 150 -15.29 17.92 3.40
N VAL A 151 -15.06 17.26 4.56
CA VAL A 151 -15.05 15.80 4.64
C VAL A 151 -16.23 15.29 5.45
N GLU A 152 -16.90 14.28 4.91
CA GLU A 152 -18.00 13.59 5.58
C GLU A 152 -17.75 12.07 5.53
N GLN A 153 -18.03 11.38 6.65
CA GLN A 153 -18.03 9.93 6.66
C GLN A 153 -19.36 9.39 6.15
N ASP A 154 -19.32 8.43 5.22
CA ASP A 154 -20.48 7.74 4.69
C ASP A 154 -20.45 6.27 5.10
N PRO A 155 -21.40 5.80 5.94
CA PRO A 155 -21.45 4.40 6.37
C PRO A 155 -21.55 3.39 5.21
N ARG A 156 -22.08 3.79 4.06
CA ARG A 156 -22.19 2.94 2.86
C ARG A 156 -20.82 2.61 2.25
N LEU A 157 -19.77 3.35 2.61
CA LEU A 157 -18.40 3.16 2.14
C LEU A 157 -17.55 2.29 3.08
N PHE A 158 -18.12 1.84 4.20
CA PHE A 158 -17.44 0.90 5.07
C PHE A 158 -17.40 -0.49 4.44
N ARG A 159 -16.27 -1.16 4.53
CA ARG A 159 -16.14 -2.53 4.06
C ARG A 159 -16.84 -3.50 5.02
N PRO A 160 -17.49 -4.56 4.52
CA PRO A 160 -18.12 -5.56 5.37
C PRO A 160 -17.13 -6.24 6.35
N HIS A 161 -15.90 -6.42 5.91
CA HIS A 161 -14.78 -6.90 6.70
C HIS A 161 -13.55 -6.08 6.36
N GLU A 162 -12.93 -5.48 7.37
CA GLU A 162 -11.72 -4.68 7.20
C GLU A 162 -10.64 -5.17 8.15
N VAL A 163 -9.49 -5.50 7.58
CA VAL A 163 -8.28 -5.79 8.37
C VAL A 163 -7.84 -4.50 9.08
N PRO A 164 -7.78 -4.48 10.42
CA PRO A 164 -7.57 -3.24 11.16
C PRO A 164 -6.15 -2.69 11.00
N LEU A 165 -5.15 -3.56 10.93
CA LEU A 165 -3.73 -3.20 10.91
C LEU A 165 -2.95 -4.09 9.94
N LEU A 166 -2.17 -3.48 9.06
CA LEU A 166 -1.11 -4.13 8.31
C LEU A 166 0.19 -3.33 8.49
N LEU A 167 1.21 -3.99 9.04
CA LEU A 167 2.54 -3.42 9.27
C LEU A 167 3.59 -4.46 8.88
N GLY A 168 4.49 -4.13 7.96
CA GLY A 168 5.49 -5.07 7.44
C GLY A 168 6.87 -4.92 8.07
N ASP A 169 7.58 -6.05 8.18
CA ASP A 169 9.01 -6.08 8.48
C ASP A 169 9.81 -6.44 7.22
N ALA A 170 10.45 -5.44 6.62
CA ALA A 170 11.29 -5.60 5.44
C ALA A 170 12.79 -5.86 5.79
N THR A 171 13.08 -6.36 6.99
CA THR A 171 14.46 -6.61 7.46
C THR A 171 15.22 -7.55 6.52
N LYS A 172 14.58 -8.57 5.97
CA LYS A 172 15.19 -9.50 4.99
C LYS A 172 15.60 -8.76 3.71
N ALA A 173 14.71 -7.95 3.15
CA ALA A 173 14.98 -7.14 1.96
C ALA A 173 16.15 -6.16 2.20
N LYS A 174 16.15 -5.50 3.35
CA LYS A 174 17.24 -4.59 3.75
C LYS A 174 18.58 -5.31 3.87
N ASN A 175 18.62 -6.45 4.56
CA ASN A 175 19.88 -7.15 4.86
C ASN A 175 20.45 -7.88 3.66
N LYS A 176 19.59 -8.53 2.84
CA LYS A 176 20.05 -9.30 1.67
C LYS A 176 20.28 -8.45 0.44
N LEU A 177 19.44 -7.45 0.20
CA LEU A 177 19.42 -6.70 -1.06
C LEU A 177 19.77 -5.21 -0.89
N GLY A 178 20.04 -4.75 0.34
CA GLY A 178 20.34 -3.34 0.61
C GLY A 178 19.16 -2.40 0.36
N TRP A 179 17.96 -2.94 0.15
CA TRP A 179 16.78 -2.14 -0.16
C TRP A 179 16.24 -1.41 1.06
N LYS A 180 15.81 -0.19 0.85
CA LYS A 180 15.08 0.63 1.83
C LYS A 180 14.14 1.60 1.10
N PRO A 181 12.99 1.96 1.69
CA PRO A 181 12.15 3.02 1.15
C PRO A 181 12.87 4.36 1.21
N GLU A 182 12.82 5.12 0.12
CA GLU A 182 13.45 6.45 0.02
C GLU A 182 12.45 7.56 0.37
N ILE A 183 11.20 7.44 -0.12
CA ILE A 183 10.15 8.43 0.09
C ILE A 183 9.36 8.11 1.37
N LYS A 184 9.28 9.09 2.27
CA LYS A 184 8.57 8.98 3.53
C LYS A 184 7.08 9.30 3.39
N PHE A 185 6.28 8.85 4.35
CA PHE A 185 4.81 8.98 4.36
C PHE A 185 4.32 10.40 4.03
N LYS A 186 4.82 11.41 4.73
CA LYS A 186 4.42 12.81 4.51
C LYS A 186 4.80 13.32 3.13
N GLU A 187 6.00 12.98 2.67
CA GLU A 187 6.49 13.36 1.33
C GLU A 187 5.63 12.70 0.24
N LEU A 188 5.26 11.42 0.42
CA LEU A 188 4.37 10.70 -0.48
C LEU A 188 3.00 11.38 -0.58
N ALA A 189 2.40 11.73 0.55
CA ALA A 189 1.09 12.37 0.59
C ALA A 189 1.10 13.73 -0.14
N ILE A 190 2.10 14.54 0.13
CA ILE A 190 2.28 15.84 -0.52
C ILE A 190 2.55 15.68 -2.02
N MET A 191 3.46 14.78 -2.41
CA MET A 191 3.77 14.50 -3.82
C MET A 191 2.51 14.13 -4.59
N MET A 192 1.69 13.23 -4.06
CA MET A 192 0.46 12.78 -4.72
C MET A 192 -0.54 13.94 -4.88
N TYR A 193 -0.71 14.77 -3.86
CA TYR A 193 -1.57 15.96 -3.95
C TYR A 193 -1.08 16.96 -4.99
N GLU A 194 0.22 17.29 -4.97
CA GLU A 194 0.81 18.28 -5.90
C GLU A 194 0.65 17.86 -7.38
N GLU A 195 0.83 16.56 -7.67
CA GLU A 195 0.65 16.05 -9.04
C GLU A 195 -0.83 16.11 -9.48
N GLU A 196 -1.79 15.77 -8.60
CA GLU A 196 -3.21 15.94 -8.92
C GLU A 196 -3.57 17.41 -9.13
N TYR A 197 -3.09 18.30 -8.26
CA TYR A 197 -3.35 19.74 -8.37
C TYR A 197 -2.80 20.33 -9.68
N LYS A 198 -1.56 19.98 -10.05
CA LYS A 198 -0.94 20.41 -11.32
C LYS A 198 -1.71 19.86 -12.55
N SER A 199 -2.20 18.64 -12.47
CA SER A 199 -2.91 18.00 -13.59
C SER A 199 -4.28 18.63 -13.87
N LEU A 200 -4.85 19.37 -12.92
CA LEU A 200 -6.15 20.02 -13.00
C LEU A 200 -6.06 21.52 -13.36
N LEU A 201 -4.85 22.12 -13.32
CA LEU A 201 -4.58 23.50 -13.78
C LEU A 201 -4.49 23.56 -15.29
#